data_f7700c101037d8a710d6619b9e038dae
#
_entry.id   f7700c101037d8a710d6619b9e038dae
#
_cell.length_a   1.000
_cell.length_b   1.000
_cell.length_c   1.000
_cell.angle_alpha   90.00
_cell.angle_beta   90.00
_cell.angle_gamma   90.00
#
_symmetry.space_group_name_H-M   'P 1'
#
loop_
_entity.id
_entity.type
_entity.pdbx_description
1 polymer ?
#
loop_
_entity_poly.entity_id
_entity_poly.type
_entity_poly.pdbx_seq_one_letter_code
_entity_poly.pdbx_strand_id
1 'polypeptide(L)'
;SVDEAFLDFSHVPYEHKLEEAQRIQSFTQKSSGIPVTIGVAATKTLAKIATEFGKQIGQRAVEITDANRESILRRISISDVWGVGRRYNEKLRSHVLKTSYDLSIKDYNWIRKNMTVLGLRTVFELRGESCIGLNQKADPQKSILSSRTFSKSTNSLVQLQEAVATYISIAARKLREQNSLATQLAVTIRNKTKYYSHKIPIKPTQQTAELIKQAHYCLSQIYSPTVSYKKA
;
A
#
# COMPACT_ATOMS: atom_id res chain seq x y z
N SER A 1 -1.58 5.24 -1.83
CA SER A 1 -0.30 5.67 -1.25
C SER A 1 -0.33 7.18 -1.01
N VAL A 2 0.59 7.71 -0.20
CA VAL A 2 0.70 9.16 0.04
C VAL A 2 1.24 9.90 -1.20
N ASP A 3 1.96 9.16 -2.03
CA ASP A 3 2.71 9.61 -3.20
C ASP A 3 2.09 9.20 -4.53
N GLU A 4 0.91 8.60 -4.51
CA GLU A 4 0.21 8.13 -5.72
C GLU A 4 -1.28 8.45 -5.65
N ALA A 5 -1.85 8.88 -6.78
CA ALA A 5 -3.28 9.12 -6.94
C ALA A 5 -3.78 8.56 -8.28
N PHE A 6 -5.07 8.22 -8.33
CA PHE A 6 -5.77 7.92 -9.58
C PHE A 6 -6.69 9.09 -9.93
N LEU A 7 -6.70 9.44 -11.20
CA LEU A 7 -7.59 10.44 -11.77
C LEU A 7 -8.59 9.76 -12.70
N ASP A 8 -9.83 10.22 -12.67
CA ASP A 8 -10.86 9.76 -13.59
C ASP A 8 -10.81 10.58 -14.88
N PHE A 9 -10.44 9.91 -15.96
CA PHE A 9 -10.39 10.48 -17.32
C PHE A 9 -11.56 10.05 -18.20
N SER A 10 -12.63 9.52 -17.62
CA SER A 10 -13.83 9.09 -18.38
C SER A 10 -14.48 10.22 -19.17
N HIS A 11 -14.36 11.46 -18.69
CA HIS A 11 -14.89 12.65 -19.35
C HIS A 11 -13.95 13.26 -20.42
N VAL A 12 -12.70 12.78 -20.50
CA VAL A 12 -11.72 13.26 -21.48
C VAL A 12 -11.87 12.42 -22.77
N PRO A 13 -12.06 13.05 -23.96
CA PRO A 13 -12.07 12.33 -25.21
C PRO A 13 -10.82 11.47 -25.40
N TYR A 14 -10.99 10.31 -26.03
CA TYR A 14 -9.91 9.31 -26.12
C TYR A 14 -8.63 9.88 -26.73
N GLU A 15 -8.76 10.64 -27.81
CA GLU A 15 -7.66 11.27 -28.56
C GLU A 15 -6.88 12.32 -27.75
N HIS A 16 -7.46 12.89 -26.69
CA HIS A 16 -6.85 13.93 -25.85
C HIS A 16 -6.31 13.43 -24.52
N LYS A 17 -6.47 12.14 -24.18
CA LYS A 17 -6.08 11.61 -22.88
C LYS A 17 -4.58 11.75 -22.59
N LEU A 18 -3.75 11.45 -23.57
CA LEU A 18 -2.29 11.58 -23.42
C LEU A 18 -1.85 13.05 -23.31
N GLU A 19 -2.44 13.94 -24.09
CA GLU A 19 -2.18 15.37 -24.04
C GLU A 19 -2.57 15.96 -22.67
N GLU A 20 -3.74 15.61 -22.17
CA GLU A 20 -4.20 16.03 -20.84
C GLU A 20 -3.29 15.51 -19.73
N ALA A 21 -2.83 14.26 -19.81
CA ALA A 21 -1.86 13.71 -18.87
C ALA A 21 -0.53 14.49 -18.89
N GLN A 22 -0.03 14.88 -20.07
CA GLN A 22 1.16 15.72 -20.21
C GLN A 22 0.96 17.11 -19.60
N ARG A 23 -0.22 17.70 -19.80
CA ARG A 23 -0.60 18.99 -19.21
C ARG A 23 -0.61 18.93 -17.68
N ILE A 24 -1.26 17.92 -17.10
CA ILE A 24 -1.31 17.71 -15.66
C ILE A 24 0.09 17.43 -15.08
N GLN A 25 0.89 16.63 -15.76
CA GLN A 25 2.27 16.35 -15.36
C GLN A 25 3.10 17.63 -15.27
N SER A 26 3.05 18.46 -16.32
CA SER A 26 3.79 19.72 -16.40
C SER A 26 3.31 20.71 -15.34
N PHE A 27 1.98 20.83 -15.15
CA PHE A 27 1.40 21.67 -14.10
C PHE A 27 1.83 21.23 -12.70
N THR A 28 1.77 19.91 -12.39
CA THR A 28 2.16 19.38 -11.10
C THR A 28 3.64 19.67 -10.80
N GLN A 29 4.51 19.43 -11.77
CA GLN A 29 5.94 19.69 -11.61
C GLN A 29 6.26 21.19 -11.42
N LYS A 30 5.59 22.07 -12.18
CA LYS A 30 5.76 23.53 -12.02
C LYS A 30 5.26 24.02 -10.67
N SER A 31 4.12 23.52 -10.20
CA SER A 31 3.46 24.00 -8.97
C SER A 31 4.09 23.46 -7.68
N SER A 32 4.59 22.20 -7.69
CA SER A 32 5.11 21.54 -6.50
C SER A 32 6.64 21.40 -6.48
N GLY A 33 7.31 21.56 -7.63
CA GLY A 33 8.72 21.22 -7.80
C GLY A 33 9.01 19.71 -7.86
N ILE A 34 7.98 18.85 -7.70
CA ILE A 34 8.13 17.40 -7.65
C ILE A 34 7.88 16.80 -9.03
N PRO A 35 8.86 16.06 -9.60
CA PRO A 35 8.65 15.37 -10.86
C PRO A 35 7.72 14.17 -10.68
N VAL A 36 6.63 14.11 -11.45
CA VAL A 36 5.69 13.00 -11.47
C VAL A 36 5.69 12.30 -12.83
N THR A 37 5.27 11.04 -12.85
CA THR A 37 5.03 10.28 -14.08
C THR A 37 3.57 9.84 -14.08
N ILE A 38 2.87 10.06 -15.20
CA ILE A 38 1.44 9.75 -15.34
C ILE A 38 1.28 8.60 -16.35
N GLY A 39 0.60 7.56 -15.94
CA GLY A 39 0.18 6.45 -16.80
C GLY A 39 -1.31 6.54 -17.10
N VAL A 40 -1.66 6.49 -18.38
CA VAL A 40 -3.04 6.47 -18.85
C VAL A 40 -3.38 5.08 -19.37
N ALA A 41 -4.51 4.51 -18.94
CA ALA A 41 -4.97 3.21 -19.39
C ALA A 41 -6.45 2.97 -19.02
N ALA A 42 -7.03 1.91 -19.59
CA ALA A 42 -8.41 1.51 -19.33
C ALA A 42 -8.66 1.02 -17.89
N THR A 43 -7.61 0.56 -17.17
CA THR A 43 -7.72 0.01 -15.82
C THR A 43 -6.66 0.59 -14.89
N LYS A 44 -6.89 0.54 -13.58
CA LYS A 44 -5.93 1.01 -12.57
C LYS A 44 -4.61 0.27 -12.64
N THR A 45 -4.64 -1.06 -12.81
CA THR A 45 -3.42 -1.86 -12.90
C THR A 45 -2.61 -1.53 -14.13
N LEU A 46 -3.25 -1.35 -15.29
CA LEU A 46 -2.57 -0.92 -16.51
C LEU A 46 -2.04 0.51 -16.40
N ALA A 47 -2.77 1.44 -15.77
CA ALA A 47 -2.29 2.80 -15.55
C ALA A 47 -1.02 2.83 -14.69
N LYS A 48 -0.93 1.99 -13.65
CA LYS A 48 0.31 1.84 -12.88
C LYS A 48 1.45 1.22 -13.68
N ILE A 49 1.16 0.26 -14.55
CA ILE A 49 2.15 -0.31 -15.47
C ILE A 49 2.63 0.76 -16.48
N ALA A 50 1.72 1.58 -17.00
CA ALA A 50 2.10 2.70 -17.87
C ALA A 50 3.05 3.68 -17.16
N THR A 51 2.78 3.99 -15.88
CA THR A 51 3.67 4.82 -15.06
C THR A 51 5.04 4.18 -14.89
N GLU A 52 5.11 2.89 -14.59
CA GLU A 52 6.38 2.18 -14.42
C GLU A 52 7.16 2.08 -15.73
N PHE A 53 6.47 1.78 -16.82
CA PHE A 53 7.05 1.77 -18.15
C PHE A 53 7.61 3.15 -18.54
N GLY A 54 6.85 4.23 -18.26
CA GLY A 54 7.30 5.60 -18.49
C GLY A 54 8.60 5.94 -17.75
N LYS A 55 8.72 5.52 -16.48
CA LYS A 55 9.97 5.67 -15.72
C LYS A 55 11.13 4.93 -16.36
N GLN A 56 10.93 3.69 -16.85
CA GLN A 56 11.97 2.89 -17.49
C GLN A 56 12.49 3.50 -18.79
N ILE A 57 11.62 4.15 -19.58
CA ILE A 57 11.99 4.77 -20.86
C ILE A 57 12.25 6.28 -20.78
N GLY A 58 12.20 6.86 -19.57
CA GLY A 58 12.43 8.29 -19.35
C GLY A 58 11.28 9.20 -19.82
N GLN A 59 10.08 8.66 -20.08
CA GLN A 59 8.88 9.44 -20.44
C GLN A 59 8.03 9.76 -19.22
N ARG A 60 7.52 10.97 -19.15
CA ARG A 60 6.72 11.47 -18.01
C ARG A 60 5.22 11.25 -18.16
N ALA A 61 4.73 10.96 -19.36
CA ALA A 61 3.36 10.56 -19.64
C ALA A 61 3.37 9.44 -20.67
N VAL A 62 2.65 8.35 -20.36
CA VAL A 62 2.56 7.15 -21.22
C VAL A 62 1.13 6.64 -21.22
N GLU A 63 0.63 6.26 -22.38
CA GLU A 63 -0.67 5.63 -22.54
C GLU A 63 -0.54 4.16 -22.96
N ILE A 64 -1.28 3.29 -22.29
CA ILE A 64 -1.48 1.90 -22.71
C ILE A 64 -2.85 1.78 -23.38
N THR A 65 -2.82 1.45 -24.67
CA THR A 65 -3.96 1.14 -25.53
C THR A 65 -4.01 -0.35 -25.81
N ASP A 66 -5.09 -0.84 -26.43
CA ASP A 66 -5.18 -2.25 -26.85
C ASP A 66 -4.06 -2.61 -27.85
N ALA A 67 -3.65 -1.67 -28.70
CA ALA A 67 -2.62 -1.89 -29.72
C ALA A 67 -1.21 -2.10 -29.14
N ASN A 68 -0.85 -1.40 -28.05
CA ASN A 68 0.50 -1.47 -27.47
C ASN A 68 0.58 -2.26 -26.17
N ARG A 69 -0.57 -2.70 -25.58
CA ARG A 69 -0.65 -3.37 -24.30
C ARG A 69 0.28 -4.57 -24.20
N GLU A 70 0.22 -5.49 -25.14
CA GLU A 70 1.04 -6.70 -25.11
C GLU A 70 2.54 -6.37 -25.11
N SER A 71 2.98 -5.49 -25.99
CA SER A 71 4.38 -5.11 -26.11
C SER A 71 4.93 -4.49 -24.84
N ILE A 72 4.13 -3.68 -24.15
CA ILE A 72 4.49 -3.08 -22.85
C ILE A 72 4.50 -4.13 -21.75
N LEU A 73 3.47 -4.97 -21.65
CA LEU A 73 3.39 -6.02 -20.63
C LEU A 73 4.57 -7.01 -20.69
N ARG A 74 5.10 -7.29 -21.87
CA ARG A 74 6.29 -8.14 -22.06
C ARG A 74 7.57 -7.53 -21.49
N ARG A 75 7.63 -6.20 -21.35
CA ARG A 75 8.79 -5.46 -20.82
C ARG A 75 8.74 -5.23 -19.32
N ILE A 76 7.57 -5.34 -18.68
CA ILE A 76 7.38 -5.11 -17.25
C ILE A 76 7.56 -6.41 -16.47
N SER A 77 8.43 -6.37 -15.46
CA SER A 77 8.63 -7.49 -14.55
C SER A 77 7.34 -7.81 -13.77
N ILE A 78 7.12 -9.08 -13.52
CA ILE A 78 5.98 -9.53 -12.70
C ILE A 78 6.01 -8.96 -11.27
N SER A 79 7.19 -8.61 -10.73
CA SER A 79 7.34 -7.95 -9.44
C SER A 79 6.76 -6.54 -9.39
N ASP A 80 6.63 -5.89 -10.55
CA ASP A 80 6.20 -4.49 -10.67
C ASP A 80 4.68 -4.39 -10.92
N VAL A 81 4.01 -5.55 -11.02
CA VAL A 81 2.55 -5.61 -11.15
C VAL A 81 1.90 -5.25 -9.82
N TRP A 82 0.98 -4.29 -9.83
CA TRP A 82 0.24 -3.89 -8.64
C TRP A 82 -0.55 -5.06 -8.04
N GLY A 83 -0.34 -5.31 -6.74
CA GLY A 83 -0.91 -6.46 -6.04
C GLY A 83 0.00 -7.71 -6.03
N VAL A 84 1.10 -7.72 -6.76
CA VAL A 84 2.12 -8.78 -6.70
C VAL A 84 3.18 -8.38 -5.68
N GLY A 85 2.93 -8.70 -4.41
CA GLY A 85 3.93 -8.54 -3.35
C GLY A 85 5.00 -9.66 -3.39
N ARG A 86 6.00 -9.54 -2.50
CA ARG A 86 7.16 -10.46 -2.45
C ARG A 86 6.77 -11.94 -2.50
N ARG A 87 5.78 -12.39 -1.69
CA ARG A 87 5.36 -13.80 -1.65
C ARG A 87 4.75 -14.27 -2.97
N TYR A 88 3.93 -13.43 -3.60
CA TYR A 88 3.38 -13.75 -4.92
C TYR A 88 4.47 -13.76 -5.99
N ASN A 89 5.41 -12.82 -5.96
CA ASN A 89 6.53 -12.79 -6.89
C ASN A 89 7.36 -14.08 -6.79
N GLU A 90 7.74 -14.53 -5.60
CA GLU A 90 8.46 -15.79 -5.37
C GLU A 90 7.66 -16.98 -5.94
N LYS A 91 6.36 -17.07 -5.63
CA LYS A 91 5.47 -18.13 -6.13
C LYS A 91 5.30 -18.10 -7.65
N LEU A 92 5.08 -16.94 -8.24
CA LEU A 92 4.87 -16.82 -9.69
C LEU A 92 6.15 -17.13 -10.45
N ARG A 93 7.31 -16.72 -9.95
CA ARG A 93 8.62 -17.08 -10.52
C ARG A 93 8.92 -18.57 -10.43
N SER A 94 8.49 -19.28 -9.39
CA SER A 94 8.62 -20.76 -9.34
C SER A 94 7.79 -21.47 -10.41
N HIS A 95 6.76 -20.79 -10.94
CA HIS A 95 6.00 -21.23 -12.13
C HIS A 95 6.53 -20.66 -13.45
N VAL A 96 7.77 -20.15 -13.47
CA VAL A 96 8.45 -19.61 -14.65
C VAL A 96 7.79 -18.33 -15.24
N LEU A 97 6.91 -17.66 -14.50
CA LEU A 97 6.36 -16.38 -14.92
C LEU A 97 7.34 -15.25 -14.57
N LYS A 98 7.78 -14.50 -15.57
CA LYS A 98 8.77 -13.43 -15.43
C LYS A 98 8.20 -12.05 -15.66
N THR A 99 7.23 -11.94 -16.56
CA THR A 99 6.67 -10.67 -17.01
C THR A 99 5.19 -10.52 -16.64
N SER A 100 4.68 -9.31 -16.67
CA SER A 100 3.24 -9.05 -16.50
C SER A 100 2.42 -9.68 -17.63
N TYR A 101 3.00 -9.84 -18.84
CA TYR A 101 2.38 -10.57 -19.92
C TYR A 101 2.18 -12.04 -19.60
N ASP A 102 3.20 -12.73 -19.05
CA ASP A 102 3.10 -14.14 -18.68
C ASP A 102 1.94 -14.39 -17.70
N LEU A 103 1.69 -13.43 -16.81
CA LEU A 103 0.57 -13.48 -15.88
C LEU A 103 -0.77 -13.22 -16.58
N SER A 104 -0.82 -12.26 -17.48
CA SER A 104 -2.05 -11.83 -18.18
C SER A 104 -2.67 -12.93 -19.03
N ILE A 105 -1.86 -13.85 -19.59
CA ILE A 105 -2.33 -14.94 -20.46
C ILE A 105 -2.72 -16.21 -19.70
N LYS A 106 -2.53 -16.29 -18.37
CA LYS A 106 -2.88 -17.48 -17.59
C LYS A 106 -4.40 -17.68 -17.54
N ASP A 107 -4.82 -18.94 -17.64
CA ASP A 107 -6.24 -19.30 -17.55
C ASP A 107 -6.83 -19.05 -16.15
N TYR A 108 -8.15 -18.92 -16.09
CA TYR A 108 -8.90 -18.61 -14.87
C TYR A 108 -8.64 -19.64 -13.75
N ASN A 109 -8.65 -20.93 -14.07
CA ASN A 109 -8.53 -21.99 -13.07
C ASN A 109 -7.13 -22.00 -12.45
N TRP A 110 -6.11 -21.79 -13.29
CA TRP A 110 -4.74 -21.67 -12.82
C TRP A 110 -4.60 -20.49 -11.85
N ILE A 111 -5.15 -19.31 -12.21
CA ILE A 111 -5.05 -18.10 -11.38
C ILE A 111 -5.77 -18.33 -10.05
N ARG A 112 -7.00 -18.87 -10.08
CA ARG A 112 -7.81 -19.15 -8.88
C ARG A 112 -7.11 -20.12 -7.92
N LYS A 113 -6.42 -21.14 -8.46
CA LYS A 113 -5.65 -22.11 -7.68
C LYS A 113 -4.40 -21.50 -7.06
N ASN A 114 -3.75 -20.56 -7.72
CA ASN A 114 -2.44 -20.05 -7.35
C ASN A 114 -2.47 -18.67 -6.68
N MET A 115 -3.53 -17.91 -6.90
CA MET A 115 -3.71 -16.56 -6.37
C MET A 115 -5.09 -16.45 -5.70
N THR A 116 -5.29 -15.41 -4.88
CA THR A 116 -6.59 -15.10 -4.29
C THR A 116 -7.51 -14.41 -5.30
N VAL A 117 -8.75 -14.10 -4.89
CA VAL A 117 -9.68 -13.28 -5.68
C VAL A 117 -9.07 -11.92 -6.09
N LEU A 118 -8.20 -11.34 -5.25
CA LEU A 118 -7.50 -10.11 -5.60
C LEU A 118 -6.54 -10.34 -6.78
N GLY A 119 -5.80 -11.46 -6.78
CA GLY A 119 -4.95 -11.82 -7.92
C GLY A 119 -5.73 -12.03 -9.22
N LEU A 120 -6.93 -12.62 -9.12
CA LEU A 120 -7.82 -12.78 -10.27
C LEU A 120 -8.23 -11.41 -10.85
N ARG A 121 -8.64 -10.47 -9.99
CA ARG A 121 -8.94 -9.10 -10.41
C ARG A 121 -7.74 -8.42 -11.06
N THR A 122 -6.54 -8.59 -10.50
CA THR A 122 -5.31 -8.06 -11.11
C THR A 122 -5.12 -8.58 -12.54
N VAL A 123 -5.39 -9.87 -12.79
CA VAL A 123 -5.25 -10.44 -14.13
C VAL A 123 -6.30 -9.90 -15.10
N PHE A 124 -7.56 -9.75 -14.68
CA PHE A 124 -8.57 -9.10 -15.52
C PHE A 124 -8.19 -7.65 -15.85
N GLU A 125 -7.69 -6.91 -14.87
CA GLU A 125 -7.20 -5.55 -15.10
C GLU A 125 -6.02 -5.50 -16.10
N LEU A 126 -5.09 -6.46 -16.06
CA LEU A 126 -4.03 -6.58 -17.07
C LEU A 126 -4.56 -6.85 -18.48
N ARG A 127 -5.73 -7.47 -18.60
CA ARG A 127 -6.41 -7.72 -19.88
C ARG A 127 -7.20 -6.52 -20.39
N GLY A 128 -7.33 -5.47 -19.57
CA GLY A 128 -8.14 -4.28 -19.90
C GLY A 128 -9.56 -4.30 -19.32
N GLU A 129 -9.91 -5.33 -18.52
CA GLU A 129 -11.22 -5.45 -17.88
C GLU A 129 -11.18 -4.79 -16.50
N SER A 130 -11.84 -3.63 -16.34
CA SER A 130 -11.84 -2.88 -15.07
C SER A 130 -12.62 -3.62 -13.99
N CYS A 131 -11.90 -4.02 -12.93
CA CYS A 131 -12.45 -4.73 -11.75
C CYS A 131 -12.28 -3.96 -10.46
N ILE A 132 -11.52 -2.85 -10.46
CA ILE A 132 -11.18 -2.06 -9.29
C ILE A 132 -11.69 -0.63 -9.51
N GLY A 133 -12.89 -0.34 -9.01
CA GLY A 133 -13.53 0.96 -9.16
C GLY A 133 -12.75 2.10 -8.48
N LEU A 134 -13.01 3.34 -8.91
CA LEU A 134 -12.56 4.55 -8.23
C LEU A 134 -13.50 4.83 -7.04
N ASN A 135 -13.19 4.22 -5.89
CA ASN A 135 -13.96 4.46 -4.67
C ASN A 135 -13.64 5.86 -4.13
N GLN A 136 -14.63 6.71 -4.07
CA GLN A 136 -14.52 8.07 -3.50
C GLN A 136 -14.49 8.07 -1.97
N LYS A 137 -15.01 7.02 -1.32
CA LYS A 137 -14.98 6.85 0.14
C LYS A 137 -14.21 5.60 0.49
N ALA A 138 -13.21 5.75 1.36
CA ALA A 138 -12.51 4.61 1.93
C ALA A 138 -13.43 3.89 2.93
N ASP A 139 -13.48 2.57 2.85
CA ASP A 139 -14.15 1.76 3.88
C ASP A 139 -13.46 1.97 5.24
N PRO A 140 -14.22 1.90 6.36
CA PRO A 140 -13.64 1.98 7.69
C PRO A 140 -12.55 0.92 7.87
N GLN A 141 -11.41 1.34 8.38
CA GLN A 141 -10.29 0.44 8.62
C GLN A 141 -10.63 -0.56 9.73
N LYS A 142 -10.50 -1.86 9.46
CA LYS A 142 -10.69 -2.93 10.45
C LYS A 142 -9.61 -2.95 11.52
N SER A 143 -8.48 -2.32 11.29
CA SER A 143 -7.39 -2.14 12.25
C SER A 143 -6.68 -0.82 12.01
N ILE A 144 -6.30 -0.15 13.09
CA ILE A 144 -5.57 1.12 13.06
C ILE A 144 -4.19 0.87 13.65
N LEU A 145 -3.14 1.26 12.91
CA LEU A 145 -1.76 1.15 13.34
C LEU A 145 -1.11 2.53 13.37
N SER A 146 -0.35 2.80 14.43
CA SER A 146 0.58 3.93 14.49
C SER A 146 1.92 3.43 15.01
N SER A 147 3.00 3.68 14.30
CA SER A 147 4.35 3.24 14.70
C SER A 147 5.41 4.14 14.09
N ARG A 148 6.58 4.24 14.76
CA ARG A 148 7.76 4.95 14.23
C ARG A 148 9.04 4.17 14.55
N THR A 149 10.02 4.32 13.68
CA THR A 149 11.38 3.90 13.92
C THR A 149 12.12 5.04 14.63
N PHE A 150 12.80 4.74 15.73
CA PHE A 150 13.57 5.72 16.49
C PHE A 150 14.87 6.09 15.73
N SER A 151 15.29 7.33 15.81
CA SER A 151 16.58 7.78 15.26
C SER A 151 17.75 7.04 15.94
N LYS A 152 17.71 6.97 17.27
CA LYS A 152 18.62 6.16 18.09
C LYS A 152 17.84 5.07 18.81
N SER A 153 18.41 3.87 18.91
CA SER A 153 17.81 2.80 19.71
C SER A 153 17.82 3.15 21.18
N THR A 154 16.79 2.71 21.93
CA THR A 154 16.67 2.98 23.37
C THR A 154 16.35 1.71 24.14
N ASN A 155 16.82 1.61 25.37
CA ASN A 155 16.43 0.64 26.39
C ASN A 155 15.68 1.31 27.56
N SER A 156 15.41 2.62 27.50
CA SER A 156 14.68 3.35 28.52
C SER A 156 13.18 3.02 28.45
N LEU A 157 12.63 2.47 29.54
CA LEU A 157 11.20 2.21 29.67
C LEU A 157 10.39 3.50 29.56
N VAL A 158 10.85 4.58 30.16
CA VAL A 158 10.18 5.90 30.14
C VAL A 158 10.05 6.40 28.70
N GLN A 159 11.12 6.37 27.90
CA GLN A 159 11.07 6.79 26.49
C GLN A 159 10.12 5.90 25.67
N LEU A 160 10.08 4.60 25.94
CA LEU A 160 9.15 3.69 25.27
C LEU A 160 7.70 3.97 25.67
N GLN A 161 7.43 4.27 26.94
CA GLN A 161 6.10 4.65 27.43
C GLN A 161 5.61 5.95 26.77
N GLU A 162 6.43 6.97 26.70
CA GLU A 162 6.14 8.25 26.02
C GLU A 162 5.83 8.04 24.53
N ALA A 163 6.67 7.25 23.86
CA ALA A 163 6.45 6.92 22.43
C ALA A 163 5.15 6.15 22.21
N VAL A 164 4.88 5.13 23.03
CA VAL A 164 3.65 4.34 22.96
C VAL A 164 2.43 5.22 23.25
N ALA A 165 2.47 6.08 24.27
CA ALA A 165 1.38 7.01 24.58
C ALA A 165 1.08 7.95 23.39
N THR A 166 2.13 8.47 22.75
CA THR A 166 2.00 9.31 21.55
C THR A 166 1.36 8.54 20.40
N TYR A 167 1.81 7.32 20.10
CA TYR A 167 1.27 6.53 18.98
C TYR A 167 -0.15 6.06 19.22
N ILE A 168 -0.49 5.71 20.47
CA ILE A 168 -1.87 5.39 20.86
C ILE A 168 -2.78 6.62 20.74
N SER A 169 -2.30 7.81 21.10
CA SER A 169 -3.07 9.04 20.93
C SER A 169 -3.40 9.32 19.46
N ILE A 170 -2.43 9.10 18.56
CA ILE A 170 -2.65 9.20 17.11
C ILE A 170 -3.65 8.14 16.62
N ALA A 171 -3.51 6.89 17.09
CA ALA A 171 -4.43 5.81 16.72
C ALA A 171 -5.86 6.07 17.24
N ALA A 172 -5.99 6.52 18.48
CA ALA A 172 -7.28 6.88 19.10
C ALA A 172 -8.00 8.04 18.37
N ARG A 173 -7.23 9.03 17.86
CA ARG A 173 -7.79 10.08 17.01
C ARG A 173 -8.40 9.49 15.74
N LYS A 174 -7.65 8.66 15.00
CA LYS A 174 -8.14 7.99 13.79
C LYS A 174 -9.35 7.09 14.06
N LEU A 175 -9.39 6.44 15.23
CA LEU A 175 -10.51 5.61 15.65
C LEU A 175 -11.79 6.45 15.79
N ARG A 176 -11.69 7.63 16.42
CA ARG A 176 -12.82 8.57 16.55
C ARG A 176 -13.23 9.16 15.20
N GLU A 177 -12.29 9.52 14.34
CA GLU A 177 -12.56 10.06 13.00
C GLU A 177 -13.41 9.10 12.15
N GLN A 178 -13.28 7.79 12.36
CA GLN A 178 -14.14 6.79 11.68
C GLN A 178 -15.31 6.27 12.54
N ASN A 179 -15.60 6.88 13.68
CA ASN A 179 -16.68 6.49 14.61
C ASN A 179 -16.62 5.01 15.04
N SER A 180 -15.44 4.49 15.31
CA SER A 180 -15.23 3.08 15.69
C SER A 180 -14.76 2.94 17.13
N LEU A 181 -14.98 1.75 17.71
CA LEU A 181 -14.49 1.39 19.04
C LEU A 181 -13.44 0.28 18.91
N ALA A 182 -12.35 0.39 19.66
CA ALA A 182 -11.37 -0.67 19.78
C ALA A 182 -11.86 -1.76 20.72
N THR A 183 -11.81 -3.02 20.30
CA THR A 183 -12.12 -4.22 21.10
C THR A 183 -10.86 -5.05 21.38
N GLN A 184 -9.76 -4.72 20.73
CA GLN A 184 -8.46 -5.35 20.92
C GLN A 184 -7.37 -4.28 20.82
N LEU A 185 -6.31 -4.45 21.61
CA LEU A 185 -5.14 -3.60 21.60
C LEU A 185 -3.88 -4.47 21.54
N ALA A 186 -2.91 -4.06 20.75
CA ALA A 186 -1.60 -4.69 20.70
C ALA A 186 -0.49 -3.63 20.74
N VAL A 187 0.55 -3.91 21.51
CA VAL A 187 1.80 -3.15 21.48
C VAL A 187 2.89 -4.06 20.92
N THR A 188 3.68 -3.52 20.02
CA THR A 188 4.81 -4.21 19.42
C THR A 188 6.04 -3.32 19.50
N ILE A 189 7.11 -3.81 20.11
CA ILE A 189 8.43 -3.19 20.10
C ILE A 189 9.40 -4.08 19.34
N ARG A 190 10.39 -3.48 18.69
CA ARG A 190 11.33 -4.20 17.84
C ARG A 190 12.76 -3.74 18.09
N ASN A 191 13.70 -4.68 18.21
CA ASN A 191 15.11 -4.42 18.04
C ASN A 191 15.52 -4.60 16.55
N LYS A 192 16.80 -4.71 16.23
CA LYS A 192 17.27 -4.88 14.83
C LYS A 192 16.76 -6.16 14.17
N THR A 193 16.54 -7.23 14.92
CA THR A 193 16.32 -8.58 14.41
C THR A 193 14.98 -9.20 14.83
N LYS A 194 14.45 -8.84 16.02
CA LYS A 194 13.31 -9.51 16.65
C LYS A 194 12.18 -8.55 16.99
N TYR A 195 10.94 -9.02 16.84
CA TYR A 195 9.73 -8.37 17.29
C TYR A 195 9.28 -8.97 18.62
N TYR A 196 8.85 -8.11 19.54
CA TYR A 196 8.21 -8.45 20.81
C TYR A 196 6.83 -7.83 20.76
N SER A 197 5.78 -8.65 20.92
CA SER A 197 4.40 -8.19 20.79
C SER A 197 3.53 -8.79 21.88
N HIS A 198 2.67 -7.97 22.46
CA HIS A 198 1.61 -8.42 23.36
C HIS A 198 0.28 -7.84 22.93
N LYS A 199 -0.76 -8.70 22.87
CA LYS A 199 -2.10 -8.37 22.41
C LYS A 199 -3.12 -8.80 23.44
N ILE A 200 -4.07 -7.93 23.73
CA ILE A 200 -5.15 -8.19 24.69
C ILE A 200 -6.52 -7.80 24.11
N PRO A 201 -7.60 -8.51 24.50
CA PRO A 201 -8.95 -7.99 24.36
C PRO A 201 -9.16 -6.85 25.34
N ILE A 202 -9.95 -5.85 24.96
CA ILE A 202 -10.33 -4.73 25.82
C ILE A 202 -11.84 -4.49 25.74
N LYS A 203 -12.43 -3.85 26.74
CA LYS A 203 -13.80 -3.36 26.62
C LYS A 203 -13.88 -2.35 25.47
N PRO A 204 -14.95 -2.38 24.65
CA PRO A 204 -15.09 -1.46 23.53
C PRO A 204 -14.93 0.00 23.99
N THR A 205 -13.91 0.68 23.47
CA THR A 205 -13.60 2.06 23.87
C THR A 205 -12.93 2.84 22.75
N GLN A 206 -13.06 4.15 22.78
CA GLN A 206 -12.27 5.12 21.99
C GLN A 206 -11.56 6.16 22.88
N GLN A 207 -11.64 5.97 24.23
CA GLN A 207 -11.04 6.89 25.18
C GLN A 207 -9.52 6.75 25.19
N THR A 208 -8.81 7.83 24.87
CA THR A 208 -7.36 7.82 24.75
C THR A 208 -6.67 7.41 26.04
N ALA A 209 -7.12 7.90 27.21
CA ALA A 209 -6.51 7.59 28.50
C ALA A 209 -6.60 6.09 28.83
N GLU A 210 -7.75 5.46 28.57
CA GLU A 210 -7.92 4.02 28.79
C GLU A 210 -7.04 3.21 27.84
N LEU A 211 -6.99 3.59 26.55
CA LEU A 211 -6.12 2.93 25.56
C LEU A 211 -4.64 3.05 25.94
N ILE A 212 -4.18 4.21 26.44
CA ILE A 212 -2.79 4.39 26.90
C ILE A 212 -2.50 3.49 28.11
N LYS A 213 -3.40 3.42 29.08
CA LYS A 213 -3.26 2.55 30.26
C LYS A 213 -3.08 1.08 29.85
N GLN A 214 -3.94 0.60 28.94
CA GLN A 214 -3.86 -0.79 28.43
C GLN A 214 -2.59 -1.01 27.58
N ALA A 215 -2.14 0.00 26.84
CA ALA A 215 -0.91 -0.08 26.06
C ALA A 215 0.34 -0.14 26.95
N HIS A 216 0.38 0.63 28.03
CA HIS A 216 1.48 0.54 29.01
C HIS A 216 1.52 -0.83 29.70
N TYR A 217 0.36 -1.43 29.99
CA TYR A 217 0.30 -2.81 30.46
C TYR A 217 0.87 -3.78 29.41
N CYS A 218 0.47 -3.67 28.13
CA CYS A 218 1.04 -4.50 27.08
C CYS A 218 2.55 -4.31 26.93
N LEU A 219 3.04 -3.06 27.04
CA LEU A 219 4.45 -2.75 26.97
C LEU A 219 5.24 -3.42 28.12
N SER A 220 4.72 -3.40 29.35
CA SER A 220 5.38 -4.03 30.50
C SER A 220 5.56 -5.55 30.35
N GLN A 221 4.68 -6.21 29.59
CA GLN A 221 4.76 -7.66 29.35
C GLN A 221 5.87 -8.06 28.34
N ILE A 222 6.37 -7.14 27.56
CA ILE A 222 7.34 -7.41 26.48
C ILE A 222 8.66 -6.64 26.62
N TYR A 223 8.71 -5.71 27.55
CA TYR A 223 9.91 -4.92 27.81
C TYR A 223 10.98 -5.72 28.54
N SER A 224 12.23 -5.53 28.14
CA SER A 224 13.41 -5.98 28.90
C SER A 224 14.46 -4.86 28.90
N PRO A 225 15.06 -4.51 30.07
CA PRO A 225 16.07 -3.46 30.18
C PRO A 225 17.37 -3.81 29.46
N THR A 226 17.62 -5.09 29.16
CA THR A 226 18.81 -5.56 28.47
C THR A 226 18.72 -5.45 26.94
N VAL A 227 17.54 -5.13 26.42
CA VAL A 227 17.28 -5.05 24.97
C VAL A 227 17.22 -3.60 24.52
N SER A 228 17.95 -3.26 23.46
CA SER A 228 17.89 -1.93 22.82
C SER A 228 16.88 -1.96 21.65
N TYR A 229 15.81 -1.17 21.75
CA TYR A 229 14.70 -1.15 20.82
C TYR A 229 14.86 -0.06 19.77
N LYS A 230 14.55 -0.39 18.51
CA LYS A 230 14.67 0.52 17.36
C LYS A 230 13.31 1.04 16.88
N LYS A 231 12.21 0.41 17.27
CA LYS A 231 10.84 0.75 16.83
C LYS A 231 9.82 0.39 17.91
N ALA A 232 8.80 1.22 17.99
CA ALA A 232 7.55 0.94 18.69
C ALA A 232 6.35 1.27 17.79
#